data_4263129fda2e080c04a6fe45905be2bc
#
_entry.id   4263129fda2e080c04a6fe45905be2bc
#
_cell.length_a   1.000
_cell.length_b   1.000
_cell.length_c   1.000
_cell.angle_alpha   90.00
_cell.angle_beta   90.00
_cell.angle_gamma   90.00
#
_symmetry.space_group_name_H-M   'P 1'
#
loop_
_entity.id
_entity.type
_entity.pdbx_description
1 polymer ?
#
loop_
_entity_poly.entity_id
_entity_poly.type
_entity_poly.pdbx_seq_one_letter_code
_entity_poly.pdbx_strand_id
1 'polypeptide(L)'
;MTNYWPFFSECNGKFLLLNREVELKHAWNADDRSLNIFVKEEDPLTFHRHPVAQSTDCIRGRVGFTRGLHVWELNWSTRQRGTHAVVGVATLSAPLHSVGYQSLVGSNDQSWGWDLGRNKLYHDSKNQAGTTYPAILKSDENFTVPDSFYGISFISL
;
A
#
# COMPACT_ATOMS: atom_id res chain seq x y z
N MET A 1 8.83 0.05 -10.38
CA MET A 1 7.70 -0.58 -9.67
C MET A 1 6.51 -0.58 -10.60
N THR A 2 6.11 -1.72 -11.09
CA THR A 2 4.93 -1.83 -11.97
C THR A 2 3.78 -2.33 -11.10
N ASN A 3 2.79 -1.50 -10.88
CA ASN A 3 1.65 -1.84 -10.06
C ASN A 3 0.44 -1.93 -10.98
N TYR A 4 -0.09 -3.13 -11.16
CA TYR A 4 -1.38 -3.34 -11.79
C TYR A 4 -2.44 -3.34 -10.69
N TRP A 5 -3.49 -2.57 -10.89
CA TRP A 5 -4.67 -2.55 -10.04
C TRP A 5 -5.86 -3.14 -10.81
N PRO A 6 -6.16 -4.41 -10.75
CA PRO A 6 -7.53 -4.80 -10.98
C PRO A 6 -8.32 -4.46 -9.71
N PHE A 7 -9.24 -3.55 -9.84
CA PHE A 7 -10.21 -3.26 -8.79
C PHE A 7 -11.35 -4.28 -8.94
N PHE A 8 -11.62 -5.03 -7.87
CA PHE A 8 -12.76 -5.93 -7.81
C PHE A 8 -13.83 -5.26 -6.95
N SER A 9 -15.02 -5.06 -7.48
CA SER A 9 -16.18 -4.73 -6.66
C SER A 9 -17.05 -5.97 -6.49
N GLU A 10 -17.40 -6.31 -5.27
CA GLU A 10 -18.35 -7.36 -4.99
C GLU A 10 -19.76 -6.84 -5.16
N CYS A 11 -20.45 -7.32 -6.21
CA CYS A 11 -21.88 -7.19 -6.35
C CYS A 11 -22.49 -8.59 -6.39
N ASN A 12 -23.26 -8.96 -5.38
CA ASN A 12 -23.95 -10.26 -5.28
C ASN A 12 -23.04 -11.51 -5.35
N GLY A 13 -21.89 -11.47 -4.70
CA GLY A 13 -20.98 -12.65 -4.62
C GLY A 13 -20.26 -12.98 -5.93
N LYS A 14 -20.26 -12.10 -6.92
CA LYS A 14 -19.47 -12.26 -8.14
C LYS A 14 -18.34 -11.23 -8.16
N PHE A 15 -17.11 -11.70 -8.25
CA PHE A 15 -15.96 -10.85 -8.58
C PHE A 15 -16.07 -10.45 -10.05
N LEU A 16 -16.27 -9.16 -10.29
CA LEU A 16 -16.25 -8.60 -11.64
C LEU A 16 -14.82 -8.11 -11.92
N LEU A 17 -14.19 -8.66 -12.95
CA LEU A 17 -13.01 -8.04 -13.56
C LEU A 17 -13.41 -6.64 -14.04
N LEU A 18 -12.86 -5.64 -13.42
CA LEU A 18 -13.11 -4.26 -13.79
C LEU A 18 -12.38 -3.95 -15.10
N ASN A 19 -13.02 -3.14 -15.91
CA ASN A 19 -12.41 -2.65 -17.13
C ASN A 19 -11.32 -1.61 -16.82
N ARG A 20 -10.41 -1.38 -17.76
CA ARG A 20 -9.30 -0.45 -17.64
C ARG A 20 -9.72 0.97 -17.23
N GLU A 21 -10.90 1.40 -17.60
CA GLU A 21 -11.43 2.72 -17.25
C GLU A 21 -11.65 2.87 -15.73
N VAL A 22 -12.17 1.83 -15.08
CA VAL A 22 -12.37 1.82 -13.64
C VAL A 22 -11.02 1.77 -12.91
N GLU A 23 -10.07 0.97 -13.39
CA GLU A 23 -8.72 0.93 -12.84
C GLU A 23 -8.07 2.31 -12.86
N LEU A 24 -8.16 3.02 -14.00
CA LEU A 24 -7.59 4.37 -14.15
C LEU A 24 -8.25 5.40 -13.24
N LYS A 25 -9.52 5.24 -12.93
CA LYS A 25 -10.23 6.08 -11.94
C LYS A 25 -9.60 5.96 -10.54
N HIS A 26 -9.13 4.77 -10.19
CA HIS A 26 -8.54 4.45 -8.89
C HIS A 26 -7.00 4.40 -8.92
N ALA A 27 -6.38 4.93 -9.96
CA ALA A 27 -4.96 5.01 -10.15
C ALA A 27 -4.25 5.82 -9.03
N TRP A 28 -2.93 5.83 -9.06
CA TRP A 28 -2.12 6.63 -8.17
C TRP A 28 -2.37 8.13 -8.37
N ASN A 29 -2.43 8.87 -7.27
CA ASN A 29 -2.64 10.31 -7.30
C ASN A 29 -1.29 11.03 -7.42
N ALA A 30 -1.03 11.59 -8.59
CA ALA A 30 0.20 12.33 -8.85
C ALA A 30 0.31 13.63 -8.03
N ASP A 31 -0.82 14.14 -7.52
CA ASP A 31 -0.87 15.36 -6.70
C ASP A 31 -0.80 15.08 -5.20
N ASP A 32 -0.91 13.81 -4.79
CA ASP A 32 -0.95 13.39 -3.39
C ASP A 32 0.14 12.36 -3.08
N ARG A 33 1.38 12.79 -3.20
CA ARG A 33 2.60 11.98 -3.09
C ARG A 33 3.77 12.75 -2.52
N SER A 34 4.78 12.01 -2.03
CA SER A 34 6.10 12.61 -1.77
C SER A 34 6.75 13.14 -3.07
N LEU A 35 7.56 14.16 -2.95
CA LEU A 35 8.33 14.73 -4.07
C LEU A 35 9.34 13.74 -4.68
N ASN A 36 9.73 12.70 -3.95
CA ASN A 36 10.63 11.66 -4.41
C ASN A 36 9.92 10.56 -5.24
N ILE A 37 8.61 10.64 -5.37
CA ILE A 37 7.81 9.70 -6.15
C ILE A 37 7.28 10.40 -7.41
N PHE A 38 7.25 9.70 -8.53
CA PHE A 38 6.58 10.16 -9.74
C PHE A 38 5.70 9.05 -10.32
N VAL A 39 4.54 9.43 -10.82
CA VAL A 39 3.59 8.55 -11.51
C VAL A 39 3.89 8.66 -13.01
N LYS A 40 3.89 7.54 -13.72
CA LYS A 40 4.08 7.54 -15.17
C LYS A 40 2.88 8.18 -15.86
N GLU A 41 3.13 9.09 -16.79
CA GLU A 41 2.07 9.75 -17.57
C GLU A 41 1.31 8.76 -18.45
N GLU A 42 2.04 7.86 -19.10
CA GLU A 42 1.50 6.84 -20.00
C GLU A 42 0.85 5.65 -19.25
N ASP A 43 1.18 5.47 -17.98
CA ASP A 43 0.62 4.40 -17.14
C ASP A 43 0.41 4.87 -15.69
N PRO A 44 -0.70 5.53 -15.39
CA PRO A 44 -1.01 6.04 -14.04
C PRO A 44 -1.15 4.95 -12.96
N LEU A 45 -1.19 3.68 -13.34
CA LEU A 45 -1.17 2.55 -12.41
C LEU A 45 0.24 2.20 -11.94
N THR A 46 1.25 2.83 -12.52
CA THR A 46 2.66 2.62 -12.17
C THR A 46 3.28 3.89 -11.60
N PHE A 47 3.97 3.76 -10.48
CA PHE A 47 4.80 4.83 -9.95
C PHE A 47 6.24 4.36 -9.73
N HIS A 48 7.15 5.31 -9.70
CA HIS A 48 8.57 5.12 -9.37
C HIS A 48 8.98 6.04 -8.23
N ARG A 49 9.94 5.59 -7.46
CA ARG A 49 10.61 6.41 -6.45
C ARG A 49 12.05 6.65 -6.86
N HIS A 50 12.51 7.89 -6.78
CA HIS A 50 13.91 8.22 -6.93
C HIS A 50 14.74 7.59 -5.80
N PRO A 51 15.96 7.14 -6.06
CA PRO A 51 16.85 6.54 -5.06
C PRO A 51 17.43 7.62 -4.13
N VAL A 52 16.59 8.15 -3.25
CA VAL A 52 16.99 9.13 -2.23
C VAL A 52 17.30 8.39 -0.94
N ALA A 53 18.53 8.57 -0.43
CA ALA A 53 18.95 7.99 0.84
C ALA A 53 18.26 8.69 2.02
N GLN A 54 18.08 7.97 3.11
CA GLN A 54 17.49 8.48 4.36
C GLN A 54 16.14 9.18 4.16
N SER A 55 15.32 8.63 3.30
CA SER A 55 13.98 9.13 3.01
C SER A 55 13.01 7.96 2.95
N THR A 56 11.86 8.12 3.58
CA THR A 56 10.69 7.26 3.42
C THR A 56 9.57 8.06 2.77
N ASP A 57 9.00 7.51 1.72
CA ASP A 57 8.13 8.23 0.79
C ASP A 57 6.84 7.45 0.58
N CYS A 58 5.72 8.15 0.52
CA CYS A 58 4.39 7.59 0.36
C CYS A 58 3.66 8.24 -0.81
N ILE A 59 2.74 7.48 -1.39
CA ILE A 59 1.77 7.93 -2.39
C ILE A 59 0.41 7.33 -2.05
N ARG A 60 -0.66 8.07 -2.30
CA ARG A 60 -2.04 7.59 -2.16
C ARG A 60 -2.71 7.39 -3.51
N GLY A 61 -3.77 6.59 -3.52
CA GLY A 61 -4.68 6.49 -4.66
C GLY A 61 -5.55 7.74 -4.81
N ARG A 62 -6.14 7.93 -5.99
CA ARG A 62 -6.98 9.09 -6.32
C ARG A 62 -8.30 9.14 -5.56
N VAL A 63 -8.83 7.98 -5.20
CA VAL A 63 -10.18 7.86 -4.62
C VAL A 63 -10.07 7.36 -3.20
N GLY A 64 -10.67 8.10 -2.27
CA GLY A 64 -10.90 7.68 -0.90
C GLY A 64 -12.28 7.05 -0.73
N PHE A 65 -12.42 6.21 0.28
CA PHE A 65 -13.65 5.50 0.60
C PHE A 65 -14.02 5.73 2.06
N THR A 66 -15.31 5.83 2.34
CA THR A 66 -15.83 6.01 3.69
C THR A 66 -16.51 4.76 4.25
N ARG A 67 -16.82 3.81 3.38
CA ARG A 67 -17.52 2.55 3.73
C ARG A 67 -17.42 1.54 2.60
N GLY A 68 -17.69 0.29 2.90
CA GLY A 68 -17.75 -0.81 1.94
C GLY A 68 -16.52 -1.72 2.04
N LEU A 69 -16.54 -2.77 1.23
CA LEU A 69 -15.44 -3.70 1.05
C LEU A 69 -14.71 -3.35 -0.25
N HIS A 70 -13.42 -3.10 -0.16
CA HIS A 70 -12.59 -2.74 -1.29
C HIS A 70 -11.39 -3.69 -1.35
N VAL A 71 -11.03 -4.12 -2.56
CA VAL A 71 -9.94 -5.06 -2.80
C VAL A 71 -8.98 -4.45 -3.81
N TRP A 72 -7.69 -4.50 -3.52
CA TRP A 72 -6.63 -4.09 -4.43
C TRP A 72 -5.69 -5.25 -4.70
N GLU A 73 -5.21 -5.33 -5.92
CA GLU A 73 -4.05 -6.13 -6.27
C GLU A 73 -2.84 -5.21 -6.42
N LEU A 74 -1.77 -5.53 -5.73
CA LEU A 74 -0.51 -4.81 -5.81
C LEU A 74 0.59 -5.74 -6.30
N ASN A 75 1.29 -5.31 -7.36
CA ASN A 75 2.51 -5.95 -7.82
C ASN A 75 3.74 -5.15 -7.38
N TRP A 76 4.50 -5.69 -6.45
CA TRP A 76 5.71 -5.06 -5.94
C TRP A 76 6.80 -6.10 -5.72
N SER A 77 7.68 -6.23 -6.71
CA SER A 77 8.78 -7.19 -6.66
C SER A 77 9.62 -7.04 -5.39
N THR A 78 9.94 -8.14 -4.73
CA THR A 78 10.78 -8.18 -3.53
C THR A 78 12.14 -7.50 -3.76
N ARG A 79 12.70 -7.60 -4.97
CA ARG A 79 13.96 -6.95 -5.37
C ARG A 79 13.88 -5.41 -5.37
N GLN A 80 12.69 -4.85 -5.43
CA GLN A 80 12.44 -3.41 -5.47
C GLN A 80 11.97 -2.85 -4.12
N ARG A 81 11.79 -3.70 -3.12
CA ARG A 81 11.39 -3.29 -1.77
C ARG A 81 12.61 -2.76 -1.02
N GLY A 82 12.45 -1.58 -0.43
CA GLY A 82 13.42 -1.05 0.52
C GLY A 82 13.26 -1.66 1.92
N THR A 83 13.96 -1.09 2.89
CA THR A 83 13.94 -1.55 4.30
C THR A 83 12.60 -1.37 5.00
N HIS A 84 11.74 -0.51 4.49
CA HIS A 84 10.40 -0.19 5.02
C HIS A 84 9.38 -0.21 3.88
N ALA A 85 9.16 -1.41 3.33
CA ALA A 85 8.16 -1.64 2.30
C ALA A 85 6.81 -1.91 2.99
N VAL A 86 5.96 -0.90 3.03
CA VAL A 86 4.68 -0.94 3.72
C VAL A 86 3.55 -0.62 2.75
N VAL A 87 2.49 -1.41 2.79
CA VAL A 87 1.21 -1.12 2.13
C VAL A 87 0.14 -0.90 3.19
N GLY A 88 -0.88 -0.10 2.89
CA GLY A 88 -1.91 0.16 3.88
C GLY A 88 -2.91 1.22 3.45
N VAL A 89 -3.60 1.76 4.43
CA VAL A 89 -4.58 2.83 4.25
C VAL A 89 -4.21 4.03 5.12
N ALA A 90 -4.59 5.19 4.66
CA ALA A 90 -4.27 6.43 5.36
C ALA A 90 -5.37 7.48 5.14
N THR A 91 -5.56 8.35 6.11
CA THR A 91 -6.36 9.55 5.93
C THR A 91 -5.60 10.58 5.08
N LEU A 92 -6.28 11.61 4.64
CA LEU A 92 -5.63 12.74 3.95
C LEU A 92 -4.64 13.51 4.84
N SER A 93 -4.79 13.41 6.16
CA SER A 93 -3.89 14.05 7.13
C SER A 93 -2.60 13.27 7.38
N ALA A 94 -2.49 12.04 6.89
CA ALA A 94 -1.28 11.25 7.05
C ALA A 94 -0.12 11.87 6.26
N PRO A 95 1.10 11.96 6.85
CA PRO A 95 2.25 12.49 6.16
C PRO A 95 2.65 11.62 4.98
N LEU A 96 3.14 12.25 3.91
CA LEU A 96 3.60 11.58 2.69
C LEU A 96 5.12 11.37 2.65
N HIS A 97 5.83 11.92 3.61
CA HIS A 97 7.29 11.88 3.66
C HIS A 97 7.80 11.86 5.10
N SER A 98 8.90 11.16 5.30
CA SER A 98 9.67 11.19 6.54
C SER A 98 11.16 11.13 6.23
N VAL A 99 11.98 11.84 7.01
CA VAL A 99 13.43 11.76 6.93
C VAL A 99 13.93 10.59 7.77
N GLY A 100 14.92 9.88 7.26
CA GLY A 100 15.53 8.73 7.93
C GLY A 100 14.94 7.38 7.48
N TYR A 101 15.50 6.31 8.07
CA TYR A 101 15.05 4.94 7.84
C TYR A 101 13.93 4.58 8.83
N GLN A 102 12.75 5.15 8.63
CA GLN A 102 11.60 4.96 9.51
C GLN A 102 10.40 4.48 8.70
N SER A 103 9.57 3.63 9.30
CA SER A 103 8.24 3.36 8.74
C SER A 103 7.44 4.66 8.71
N LEU A 104 6.65 4.85 7.67
CA LEU A 104 5.80 6.01 7.49
C LEU A 104 4.33 5.63 7.67
N VAL A 105 3.84 4.73 6.82
CA VAL A 105 2.47 4.19 6.94
C VAL A 105 2.40 3.27 8.16
N GLY A 106 1.43 3.51 9.04
CA GLY A 106 1.26 2.78 10.30
C GLY A 106 2.08 3.33 11.48
N SER A 107 2.94 4.34 11.27
CA SER A 107 3.74 4.94 12.35
C SER A 107 3.01 6.05 13.12
N ASN A 108 1.84 6.46 12.67
CA ASN A 108 1.04 7.55 13.22
C ASN A 108 -0.44 7.13 13.32
N ASP A 109 -1.23 7.94 13.99
CA ASP A 109 -2.66 7.74 14.22
C ASP A 109 -3.53 7.94 12.96
N GLN A 110 -2.94 8.40 11.85
CA GLN A 110 -3.62 8.70 10.58
C GLN A 110 -3.43 7.60 9.53
N SER A 111 -2.75 6.50 9.88
CA SER A 111 -2.45 5.44 8.92
C SER A 111 -2.37 4.06 9.57
N TRP A 112 -2.70 3.03 8.77
CA TRP A 112 -2.63 1.62 9.13
C TRP A 112 -1.81 0.91 8.06
N GLY A 113 -0.72 0.27 8.45
CA GLY A 113 0.25 -0.30 7.54
C GLY A 113 0.51 -1.78 7.75
N TRP A 114 0.71 -2.50 6.67
CA TRP A 114 1.27 -3.85 6.65
C TRP A 114 2.70 -3.78 6.12
N ASP A 115 3.66 -4.01 7.01
CA ASP A 115 5.08 -4.10 6.68
C ASP A 115 5.36 -5.46 6.02
N LEU A 116 5.68 -5.44 4.75
CA LEU A 116 5.89 -6.63 3.93
C LEU A 116 7.21 -7.34 4.22
N GLY A 117 8.18 -6.62 4.79
CA GLY A 117 9.47 -7.17 5.18
C GLY A 117 9.45 -7.88 6.54
N ARG A 118 8.60 -7.39 7.45
CA ARG A 118 8.47 -7.92 8.81
C ARG A 118 7.22 -8.76 9.04
N ASN A 119 6.29 -8.78 8.07
CA ASN A 119 4.98 -9.42 8.17
C ASN A 119 4.20 -8.93 9.42
N LYS A 120 4.13 -7.63 9.61
CA LYS A 120 3.48 -7.01 10.77
C LYS A 120 2.54 -5.89 10.38
N LEU A 121 1.43 -5.82 11.11
CA LEU A 121 0.49 -4.69 11.06
C LEU A 121 0.88 -3.66 12.10
N TYR A 122 0.81 -2.39 11.69
CA TYR A 122 1.09 -1.24 12.52
C TYR A 122 -0.01 -0.19 12.41
N HIS A 123 -0.30 0.46 13.53
CA HIS A 123 -1.07 1.68 13.64
C HIS A 123 -0.58 2.44 14.86
N ASP A 124 -0.33 3.74 14.71
CA ASP A 124 0.22 4.61 15.77
C ASP A 124 1.42 3.99 16.52
N SER A 125 2.31 3.37 15.76
CA SER A 125 3.28 2.42 16.29
C SER A 125 4.63 3.05 16.66
N LYS A 126 4.66 4.31 17.08
CA LYS A 126 5.92 5.03 17.36
C LYS A 126 6.91 4.26 18.25
N ASN A 127 6.47 3.22 18.97
CA ASN A 127 7.32 2.36 19.79
C ASN A 127 6.69 0.97 20.06
N GLN A 128 5.78 0.49 19.22
CA GLN A 128 5.06 -0.77 19.46
C GLN A 128 5.53 -1.90 18.55
N ALA A 129 5.47 -3.12 19.05
CA ALA A 129 6.01 -4.31 18.38
C ALA A 129 5.22 -4.79 17.15
N GLY A 130 4.12 -4.17 16.80
CA GLY A 130 3.23 -4.58 15.69
C GLY A 130 2.66 -6.00 15.85
N THR A 131 1.54 -6.28 15.19
CA THR A 131 0.87 -7.59 15.21
C THR A 131 1.28 -8.41 13.99
N THR A 132 1.68 -9.67 14.18
CA THR A 132 2.07 -10.56 13.09
C THR A 132 0.90 -10.79 12.11
N TYR A 133 1.15 -10.57 10.82
CA TYR A 133 0.18 -10.78 9.74
C TYR A 133 0.90 -11.14 8.42
N PRO A 134 0.39 -12.09 7.63
CA PRO A 134 -0.69 -13.01 8.03
C PRO A 134 -0.30 -13.85 9.24
N ALA A 135 -1.29 -14.40 9.94
CA ALA A 135 -1.03 -15.28 11.07
C ALA A 135 -0.25 -16.50 10.54
N ILE A 136 0.99 -16.67 11.00
CA ILE A 136 1.84 -17.79 10.59
C ILE A 136 1.30 -19.05 11.28
N LEU A 137 0.80 -20.00 10.49
CA LEU A 137 0.56 -21.33 10.98
C LEU A 137 1.93 -21.97 11.24
N LYS A 138 2.07 -22.75 12.31
CA LYS A 138 3.35 -23.34 12.78
C LYS A 138 4.15 -24.12 11.72
N SER A 139 3.56 -24.42 10.57
CA SER A 139 4.17 -25.09 9.42
C SER A 139 4.90 -24.15 8.45
N ASP A 140 4.74 -22.83 8.58
CA ASP A 140 5.17 -21.85 7.57
C ASP A 140 6.28 -20.93 8.11
N GLU A 141 7.32 -21.52 8.72
CA GLU A 141 8.45 -20.75 9.30
C GLU A 141 9.22 -19.90 8.27
N ASN A 142 9.01 -20.13 6.96
CA ASN A 142 9.65 -19.43 5.86
C ASN A 142 8.67 -18.63 4.98
N PHE A 143 7.52 -18.19 5.53
CA PHE A 143 6.58 -17.40 4.76
C PHE A 143 7.22 -16.08 4.31
N THR A 144 7.29 -15.88 3.00
CA THR A 144 7.64 -14.60 2.38
C THR A 144 6.42 -14.03 1.68
N VAL A 145 6.19 -12.74 1.85
CA VAL A 145 5.13 -12.05 1.11
C VAL A 145 5.46 -12.11 -0.37
N PRO A 146 4.61 -12.72 -1.22
CA PRO A 146 4.85 -12.84 -2.64
C PRO A 146 4.94 -11.46 -3.32
N ASP A 147 5.46 -11.43 -4.54
CA ASP A 147 5.56 -10.20 -5.34
C ASP A 147 4.18 -9.65 -5.75
N SER A 148 3.19 -10.54 -5.87
CA SER A 148 1.79 -10.18 -6.09
C SER A 148 0.96 -10.69 -4.91
N PHE A 149 0.11 -9.84 -4.38
CA PHE A 149 -0.78 -10.21 -3.28
C PHE A 149 -2.09 -9.43 -3.37
N TYR A 150 -3.12 -10.03 -2.81
CA TYR A 150 -4.46 -9.47 -2.75
C TYR A 150 -4.74 -9.02 -1.32
N GLY A 151 -5.24 -7.82 -1.16
CA GLY A 151 -5.59 -7.26 0.14
C GLY A 151 -7.05 -6.87 0.21
N ILE A 152 -7.65 -7.03 1.39
CA ILE A 152 -8.94 -6.45 1.72
C ILE A 152 -8.64 -5.27 2.63
N SER A 153 -9.00 -4.07 2.21
CA SER A 153 -8.82 -2.88 3.01
C SER A 153 -10.17 -2.28 3.37
N PHE A 154 -10.39 -2.07 4.66
CA PHE A 154 -11.46 -1.23 5.15
C PHE A 154 -10.89 0.18 5.26
N ILE A 155 -11.44 1.11 4.51
CA ILE A 155 -11.03 2.51 4.60
C ILE A 155 -12.11 3.24 5.37
N SER A 156 -11.72 3.75 6.52
CA SER A 156 -12.42 4.79 7.24
C SER A 156 -11.61 6.06 7.05
N LEU A 157 -12.18 7.06 6.42
CA LEU A 157 -11.64 8.42 6.39
C LEU A 157 -12.11 9.18 7.62
#